data_709b7d505ff7ebfe38f26ffcf180d66a
#
_entry.id   709b7d505ff7ebfe38f26ffcf180d66a
#
_cell.length_a   1.000
_cell.length_b   1.000
_cell.length_c   1.000
_cell.angle_alpha   90.00
_cell.angle_beta   90.00
_cell.angle_gamma   90.00
#
_symmetry.space_group_name_H-M   'P 1'
#
loop_
_entity.id
_entity.type
_entity.pdbx_description
1 polymer ?
#
loop_
_entity_poly.entity_id
_entity_poly.type
_entity_poly.pdbx_seq_one_letter_code
_entity_poly.pdbx_strand_id
1 'polypeptide(L)'
;MEFPFAIFAENCNFVEIAFVATQFPLKFIQFHRFNPTPLNDFFMFITCCALLLSIFGEIHRLNVANAKPIEKSPTELWMEEQGLVDITTVVPGIHVSLMYARSDNFVGRVMYRDLRRAYLLPETAEALKKAQTALQKAHPELSLKVYDATRPMSVQQQMWNIVAGTSKSIYVSNPKNGGGLHNYGLAVDITLCWRNDLRTAQGKLLHAAGDTTGLSMGTPIDYLGKMAHVRDETAHFQRGWLSKAHLERRKWLRNAMEAAGFKVLPTEWWHFNFKTRAQAKAHYKIVR
;
A
#
# COMPACT_ATOMS: atom_id res chain seq x y z
N MET A 1 7.59 8.73 12.13
CA MET A 1 8.45 9.47 13.10
C MET A 1 7.52 10.41 13.85
N GLU A 2 7.18 10.04 15.10
CA GLU A 2 6.32 10.86 15.94
C GLU A 2 7.18 11.95 16.59
N PHE A 3 6.71 13.19 16.51
CA PHE A 3 7.31 14.31 17.24
C PHE A 3 6.46 14.55 18.49
N PRO A 4 6.95 14.30 19.69
CA PRO A 4 6.25 14.73 20.90
C PRO A 4 6.47 16.23 21.10
N PHE A 5 5.39 16.99 21.02
CA PHE A 5 5.34 18.35 21.55
C PHE A 5 4.91 18.28 23.01
N ALA A 6 5.75 18.79 23.89
CA ALA A 6 5.35 19.07 25.25
C ALA A 6 5.45 20.58 25.49
N ILE A 7 4.32 21.21 25.78
CA ILE A 7 4.28 22.59 26.28
C ILE A 7 4.01 22.47 27.78
N PHE A 8 4.97 22.83 28.62
CA PHE A 8 4.80 22.96 30.04
C PHE A 8 4.65 24.44 30.38
N ALA A 9 3.51 24.80 30.94
CA ALA A 9 3.31 26.10 31.57
C ALA A 9 3.21 25.84 33.08
N GLU A 10 4.30 26.05 33.80
CA GLU A 10 4.24 26.18 35.26
C GLU A 10 4.52 27.62 35.66
N ASN A 11 3.52 28.20 36.32
CA ASN A 11 3.52 29.51 36.97
C ASN A 11 4.08 30.69 36.18
N CYS A 12 3.18 31.38 35.54
CA CYS A 12 3.12 32.80 35.08
C CYS A 12 4.39 33.62 34.79
N ASN A 13 5.58 33.08 34.78
CA ASN A 13 6.83 33.87 34.58
C ASN A 13 7.83 33.32 33.56
N PHE A 14 7.62 32.11 32.98
CA PHE A 14 8.51 31.55 31.96
C PHE A 14 7.75 30.66 30.99
N VAL A 15 7.99 30.82 29.67
CA VAL A 15 7.59 29.86 28.65
C VAL A 15 8.87 29.18 28.17
N GLU A 16 9.03 27.91 28.46
CA GLU A 16 10.12 27.09 27.96
C GLU A 16 9.61 26.25 26.80
N ILE A 17 10.16 26.46 25.61
CA ILE A 17 9.85 25.65 24.42
C ILE A 17 11.03 24.73 24.20
N ALA A 18 10.87 23.45 24.50
CA ALA A 18 11.87 22.43 24.22
C ALA A 18 11.64 21.78 22.86
N PHE A 19 12.63 21.83 21.98
CA PHE A 19 12.65 21.08 20.72
C PHE A 19 13.54 19.86 20.88
N VAL A 20 12.98 18.68 20.66
CA VAL A 20 13.76 17.45 20.54
C VAL A 20 13.86 17.08 19.08
N ALA A 21 14.98 17.39 18.44
CA ALA A 21 15.32 16.90 17.12
C ALA A 21 16.50 15.92 17.25
N THR A 22 16.31 14.68 16.85
CA THR A 22 17.25 13.58 17.05
C THR A 22 18.51 13.61 16.18
N GLN A 23 18.78 14.68 15.41
CA GLN A 23 19.95 14.78 14.53
C GLN A 23 20.68 16.13 14.50
N PHE A 24 20.36 17.10 15.39
CA PHE A 24 21.13 18.35 15.50
C PHE A 24 21.45 18.69 16.96
N PRO A 25 22.61 19.32 17.24
CA PRO A 25 22.95 19.71 18.61
C PRO A 25 21.97 20.78 19.10
N LEU A 26 21.40 20.53 20.28
CA LEU A 26 20.50 21.42 21.00
C LEU A 26 21.12 22.82 21.13
N LYS A 27 20.50 23.83 20.52
CA LYS A 27 20.76 25.24 20.88
C LYS A 27 19.60 25.71 21.73
N PHE A 28 19.87 26.02 22.98
CA PHE A 28 18.94 26.69 23.87
C PHE A 28 18.83 28.16 23.46
N ILE A 29 17.62 28.63 23.19
CA ILE A 29 17.34 30.07 23.07
C ILE A 29 16.78 30.49 24.42
N GLN A 30 17.59 31.24 25.18
CA GLN A 30 17.20 31.77 26.50
C GLN A 30 16.61 33.16 26.27
N PHE A 31 15.34 33.36 26.62
CA PHE A 31 14.72 34.69 26.63
C PHE A 31 14.86 35.32 28.00
N HIS A 32 15.44 36.53 28.05
CA HIS A 32 15.53 37.30 29.26
C HIS A 32 14.18 37.94 29.64
N ARG A 33 14.00 38.16 30.95
CA ARG A 33 12.79 38.77 31.58
C ARG A 33 12.34 40.04 30.85
N PHE A 34 11.10 40.08 30.43
CA PHE A 34 10.40 41.31 30.10
C PHE A 34 9.36 41.61 31.18
N ASN A 35 9.20 42.89 31.54
CA ASN A 35 8.17 43.34 32.47
C ASN A 35 6.87 43.54 31.69
N PRO A 36 5.76 42.87 31.98
CA PRO A 36 4.61 42.79 31.09
C PRO A 36 3.64 43.96 31.25
N THR A 37 3.19 44.48 30.11
CA THR A 37 1.81 45.03 30.02
C THR A 37 0.97 43.99 29.28
N PRO A 38 -0.22 43.60 29.84
CA PRO A 38 -0.90 42.35 29.45
C PRO A 38 -1.35 42.23 27.98
N LEU A 39 -1.46 43.34 27.26
CA LEU A 39 -1.99 43.36 25.90
C LEU A 39 -0.90 43.11 24.82
N ASN A 40 0.33 43.58 25.06
CA ASN A 40 1.42 43.47 24.10
C ASN A 40 1.98 42.04 24.05
N ASP A 41 1.98 41.30 25.15
CA ASP A 41 2.52 39.94 25.22
C ASP A 41 1.66 38.94 24.47
N PHE A 42 0.33 39.12 24.48
CA PHE A 42 -0.61 38.27 23.75
C PHE A 42 -0.42 38.41 22.22
N PHE A 43 -0.25 39.65 21.72
CA PHE A 43 0.01 39.90 20.31
C PHE A 43 1.40 39.39 19.89
N MET A 44 2.42 39.56 20.74
CA MET A 44 3.77 39.07 20.47
C MET A 44 3.80 37.53 20.43
N PHE A 45 3.06 36.86 21.33
CA PHE A 45 2.91 35.40 21.35
C PHE A 45 2.25 34.86 20.08
N ILE A 46 1.13 35.48 19.65
CA ILE A 46 0.45 35.11 18.41
C ILE A 46 1.36 35.33 17.19
N THR A 47 2.11 36.44 17.15
CA THR A 47 3.03 36.75 16.05
C THR A 47 4.19 35.78 15.99
N CYS A 48 4.77 35.40 17.13
CA CYS A 48 5.82 34.37 17.21
C CYS A 48 5.29 32.98 16.80
N CYS A 49 4.11 32.59 17.22
CA CYS A 49 3.48 31.32 16.82
C CYS A 49 3.19 31.29 15.32
N ALA A 50 2.68 32.39 14.74
CA ALA A 50 2.43 32.51 13.31
C ALA A 50 3.74 32.45 12.48
N LEU A 51 4.80 33.11 12.95
CA LEU A 51 6.12 33.08 12.32
C LEU A 51 6.73 31.67 12.38
N LEU A 52 6.63 30.99 13.51
CA LEU A 52 7.10 29.60 13.66
C LEU A 52 6.32 28.65 12.74
N LEU A 53 4.99 28.77 12.65
CA LEU A 53 4.18 27.96 11.75
C LEU A 53 4.52 28.20 10.27
N SER A 54 4.83 29.45 9.89
CA SER A 54 5.28 29.78 8.52
C SER A 54 6.66 29.19 8.22
N ILE A 55 7.62 29.30 9.14
CA ILE A 55 8.96 28.72 9.00
C ILE A 55 8.89 27.18 8.93
N PHE A 56 8.06 26.53 9.76
CA PHE A 56 7.83 25.08 9.70
C PHE A 56 7.18 24.66 8.39
N GLY A 57 6.20 25.43 7.90
CA GLY A 57 5.58 25.22 6.60
C GLY A 57 6.58 25.32 5.44
N GLU A 58 7.48 26.28 5.47
CA GLU A 58 8.56 26.43 4.46
C GLU A 58 9.61 25.33 4.58
N ILE A 59 10.07 24.98 5.77
CA ILE A 59 11.01 23.87 5.99
C ILE A 59 10.39 22.54 5.51
N HIS A 60 9.12 22.31 5.79
CA HIS A 60 8.42 21.12 5.30
C HIS A 60 8.32 21.11 3.77
N ARG A 61 7.97 22.26 3.15
CA ARG A 61 7.95 22.42 1.68
C ARG A 61 9.32 22.23 1.06
N LEU A 62 10.39 22.77 1.65
CA LEU A 62 11.76 22.63 1.18
C LEU A 62 12.27 21.19 1.30
N ASN A 63 11.92 20.47 2.38
CA ASN A 63 12.26 19.06 2.55
C ASN A 63 11.53 18.16 1.56
N VAL A 64 10.27 18.45 1.25
CA VAL A 64 9.51 17.71 0.23
C VAL A 64 10.03 18.04 -1.18
N ALA A 65 10.37 19.31 -1.46
CA ALA A 65 10.91 19.73 -2.76
C ALA A 65 12.32 19.21 -3.04
N ASN A 66 13.14 18.97 -2.01
CA ASN A 66 14.50 18.46 -2.12
C ASN A 66 14.61 16.93 -2.00
N ALA A 67 13.52 16.21 -1.78
CA ALA A 67 13.52 14.76 -1.86
C ALA A 67 13.84 14.36 -3.30
N LYS A 68 15.07 13.92 -3.57
CA LYS A 68 15.43 13.35 -4.88
C LYS A 68 14.37 12.27 -5.22
N PRO A 69 13.80 12.30 -6.44
CA PRO A 69 12.95 11.20 -6.89
C PRO A 69 13.71 9.89 -6.70
N ILE A 70 13.07 8.90 -6.09
CA ILE A 70 13.67 7.57 -5.96
C ILE A 70 13.92 7.08 -7.38
N GLU A 71 15.20 6.99 -7.76
CA GLU A 71 15.63 6.57 -9.08
C GLU A 71 15.06 5.17 -9.38
N LYS A 72 14.60 4.97 -10.61
CA LYS A 72 14.09 3.67 -11.04
C LYS A 72 15.22 2.69 -11.14
N SER A 73 15.00 1.49 -10.67
CA SER A 73 15.97 0.40 -10.78
C SER A 73 16.10 -0.10 -12.22
N PRO A 74 17.18 -0.85 -12.57
CA PRO A 74 17.32 -1.48 -13.88
C PRO A 74 16.12 -2.35 -14.25
N THR A 75 15.55 -3.13 -13.31
CA THR A 75 14.35 -3.94 -13.57
C THR A 75 13.13 -3.07 -13.84
N GLU A 76 12.96 -1.95 -13.14
CA GLU A 76 11.85 -1.02 -13.35
C GLU A 76 11.94 -0.31 -14.70
N LEU A 77 13.12 0.15 -15.10
CA LEU A 77 13.37 0.74 -16.42
C LEU A 77 13.09 -0.28 -17.52
N TRP A 78 13.59 -1.49 -17.35
CA TRP A 78 13.33 -2.58 -18.31
C TRP A 78 11.84 -2.90 -18.44
N MET A 79 11.05 -2.90 -17.35
CA MET A 79 9.59 -3.09 -17.42
C MET A 79 8.92 -1.98 -18.23
N GLU A 80 9.34 -0.73 -18.11
CA GLU A 80 8.83 0.37 -18.92
C GLU A 80 9.19 0.22 -20.39
N GLU A 81 10.39 -0.23 -20.71
CA GLU A 81 10.80 -0.56 -22.08
C GLU A 81 9.95 -1.68 -22.70
N GLN A 82 9.42 -2.59 -21.89
CA GLN A 82 8.46 -3.60 -22.33
C GLN A 82 7.02 -3.04 -22.51
N GLY A 83 6.80 -1.75 -22.30
CA GLY A 83 5.50 -1.08 -22.42
C GLY A 83 4.60 -1.20 -21.20
N LEU A 84 5.14 -1.63 -20.06
CA LEU A 84 4.42 -1.66 -18.78
C LEU A 84 4.44 -0.26 -18.13
N VAL A 85 3.42 0.04 -17.35
CA VAL A 85 3.29 1.32 -16.63
C VAL A 85 3.28 1.12 -15.12
N ASP A 86 3.92 2.02 -14.39
CA ASP A 86 3.78 2.10 -12.94
C ASP A 86 2.33 2.43 -12.58
N ILE A 87 1.64 1.54 -11.87
CA ILE A 87 0.22 1.71 -11.56
C ILE A 87 -0.06 2.95 -10.71
N THR A 88 0.92 3.44 -9.94
CA THR A 88 0.73 4.64 -9.11
C THR A 88 0.59 5.92 -9.93
N THR A 89 1.10 5.92 -11.17
CA THR A 89 0.94 7.03 -12.12
C THR A 89 -0.41 7.03 -12.83
N VAL A 90 -1.10 5.88 -12.86
CA VAL A 90 -2.38 5.68 -13.56
C VAL A 90 -3.56 5.67 -12.61
N VAL A 91 -3.40 5.09 -11.42
CA VAL A 91 -4.48 4.85 -10.44
C VAL A 91 -4.28 5.75 -9.21
N PRO A 92 -4.98 6.91 -9.15
CA PRO A 92 -4.84 7.83 -8.01
C PRO A 92 -5.19 7.18 -6.68
N GLY A 93 -4.31 7.34 -5.69
CA GLY A 93 -4.53 6.88 -4.32
C GLY A 93 -4.51 5.36 -4.14
N ILE A 94 -4.00 4.60 -5.11
CA ILE A 94 -3.74 3.17 -4.92
C ILE A 94 -2.52 2.98 -4.02
N HIS A 95 -2.57 1.98 -3.16
CA HIS A 95 -1.44 1.61 -2.31
C HIS A 95 -0.69 0.40 -2.90
N VAL A 96 0.63 0.41 -2.80
CA VAL A 96 1.50 -0.67 -3.26
C VAL A 96 2.40 -1.13 -2.11
N SER A 97 2.48 -2.44 -1.92
CA SER A 97 3.35 -3.06 -0.91
C SER A 97 3.79 -4.44 -1.40
N LEU A 98 4.69 -4.46 -2.41
CA LEU A 98 5.12 -5.70 -3.06
C LEU A 98 5.63 -6.71 -2.04
N MET A 99 4.90 -7.81 -1.87
CA MET A 99 5.22 -8.81 -0.85
C MET A 99 6.47 -9.60 -1.18
N TYR A 100 6.76 -9.81 -2.46
CA TYR A 100 7.99 -10.50 -2.89
C TYR A 100 9.25 -9.63 -2.87
N ALA A 101 9.10 -8.33 -2.55
CA ALA A 101 10.21 -7.45 -2.17
C ALA A 101 10.58 -7.55 -0.67
N ARG A 102 9.88 -8.38 0.09
CA ARG A 102 10.10 -8.69 1.52
C ARG A 102 10.23 -10.20 1.71
N SER A 103 10.54 -10.64 2.92
CA SER A 103 10.65 -12.07 3.27
C SER A 103 9.38 -12.69 3.85
N ASP A 104 8.35 -11.89 4.16
CA ASP A 104 7.06 -12.32 4.74
C ASP A 104 6.07 -12.83 3.67
N ASN A 105 6.56 -13.66 2.75
CA ASN A 105 5.81 -14.33 1.68
C ASN A 105 5.94 -15.86 1.81
N PHE A 106 5.20 -16.63 0.99
CA PHE A 106 5.22 -18.10 1.09
C PHE A 106 6.58 -18.73 0.80
N VAL A 107 7.48 -18.00 0.12
CA VAL A 107 8.85 -18.44 -0.18
C VAL A 107 9.79 -18.23 1.00
N GLY A 108 9.46 -17.32 1.95
CA GLY A 108 10.27 -16.99 3.12
C GLY A 108 11.52 -16.16 2.82
N ARG A 109 11.63 -15.55 1.62
CA ARG A 109 12.77 -14.72 1.22
C ARG A 109 12.41 -13.64 0.21
N VAL A 110 13.28 -12.63 0.07
CA VAL A 110 13.16 -11.59 -0.94
C VAL A 110 13.38 -12.18 -2.33
N MET A 111 12.39 -12.02 -3.21
CA MET A 111 12.40 -12.47 -4.60
C MET A 111 12.61 -11.30 -5.56
N TYR A 112 12.03 -10.13 -5.25
CA TYR A 112 12.22 -8.89 -6.01
C TYR A 112 13.37 -8.11 -5.40
N ARG A 113 14.58 -8.22 -5.98
CA ARG A 113 15.79 -7.60 -5.43
C ARG A 113 15.77 -6.08 -5.54
N ASP A 114 15.35 -5.58 -6.71
CA ASP A 114 15.37 -4.16 -7.07
C ASP A 114 14.02 -3.61 -7.55
N LEU A 115 12.98 -4.44 -7.70
CA LEU A 115 11.63 -4.03 -8.03
C LEU A 115 10.92 -3.49 -6.78
N ARG A 116 10.51 -2.21 -6.81
CA ARG A 116 9.85 -1.52 -5.70
C ARG A 116 8.47 -0.99 -6.08
N ARG A 117 8.21 -0.84 -7.38
CA ARG A 117 6.96 -0.36 -7.95
C ARG A 117 6.19 -1.50 -8.61
N ALA A 118 4.88 -1.38 -8.64
CA ALA A 118 4.01 -2.35 -9.29
C ALA A 118 3.74 -1.91 -10.74
N TYR A 119 4.02 -2.78 -11.69
CA TYR A 119 3.86 -2.54 -13.12
C TYR A 119 2.76 -3.40 -13.71
N LEU A 120 1.98 -2.85 -14.64
CA LEU A 120 0.97 -3.57 -15.42
C LEU A 120 0.99 -3.10 -16.88
N LEU A 121 0.36 -3.84 -17.77
CA LEU A 121 0.03 -3.32 -19.08
C LEU A 121 -0.92 -2.11 -18.96
N PRO A 122 -0.82 -1.09 -19.85
CA PRO A 122 -1.63 0.13 -19.76
C PRO A 122 -3.13 -0.15 -19.65
N GLU A 123 -3.68 -1.07 -20.44
CA GLU A 123 -5.09 -1.46 -20.37
C GLU A 123 -5.48 -2.13 -19.03
N THR A 124 -4.58 -2.91 -18.44
CA THR A 124 -4.81 -3.53 -17.13
C THR A 124 -4.78 -2.48 -16.02
N ALA A 125 -3.87 -1.51 -16.11
CA ALA A 125 -3.78 -0.39 -15.17
C ALA A 125 -5.03 0.52 -15.25
N GLU A 126 -5.54 0.81 -16.46
CA GLU A 126 -6.77 1.56 -16.63
C GLU A 126 -8.01 0.80 -16.12
N ALA A 127 -8.04 -0.52 -16.29
CA ALA A 127 -9.08 -1.35 -15.66
C ALA A 127 -8.97 -1.29 -14.13
N LEU A 128 -7.75 -1.35 -13.56
CA LEU A 128 -7.54 -1.23 -12.11
C LEU A 128 -7.99 0.13 -11.57
N LYS A 129 -7.80 1.21 -12.31
CA LYS A 129 -8.34 2.55 -11.99
C LYS A 129 -9.87 2.54 -11.91
N LYS A 130 -10.55 1.85 -12.85
CA LYS A 130 -12.01 1.68 -12.79
C LYS A 130 -12.44 0.90 -11.55
N ALA A 131 -11.70 -0.16 -11.16
CA ALA A 131 -11.95 -0.92 -9.94
C ALA A 131 -11.79 -0.05 -8.68
N GLN A 132 -10.74 0.75 -8.59
CA GLN A 132 -10.52 1.72 -7.51
C GLN A 132 -11.68 2.71 -7.41
N THR A 133 -12.13 3.27 -8.55
CA THR A 133 -13.27 4.19 -8.59
C THR A 133 -14.57 3.52 -8.14
N ALA A 134 -14.82 2.29 -8.59
CA ALA A 134 -16.00 1.52 -8.19
C ALA A 134 -15.99 1.20 -6.69
N LEU A 135 -14.85 0.82 -6.13
CA LEU A 135 -14.69 0.60 -4.69
C LEU A 135 -15.00 1.88 -3.91
N GLN A 136 -14.37 2.99 -4.27
CA GLN A 136 -14.51 4.26 -3.54
C GLN A 136 -15.89 4.88 -3.65
N LYS A 137 -16.64 4.56 -4.71
CA LYS A 137 -18.05 4.95 -4.84
C LYS A 137 -18.93 4.23 -3.83
N ALA A 138 -18.66 2.95 -3.55
CA ALA A 138 -19.42 2.13 -2.62
C ALA A 138 -18.90 2.25 -1.17
N HIS A 139 -17.60 2.45 -1.00
CA HIS A 139 -16.86 2.49 0.26
C HIS A 139 -15.83 3.62 0.21
N PRO A 140 -16.24 4.89 0.44
CA PRO A 140 -15.36 6.06 0.31
C PRO A 140 -14.14 6.04 1.24
N GLU A 141 -14.24 5.31 2.36
CA GLU A 141 -13.19 5.12 3.37
C GLU A 141 -12.11 4.12 2.93
N LEU A 142 -12.36 3.31 1.89
CA LEU A 142 -11.48 2.24 1.46
C LEU A 142 -10.70 2.61 0.19
N SER A 143 -9.58 1.92 0.04
CA SER A 143 -8.73 1.92 -1.16
C SER A 143 -8.25 0.51 -1.47
N LEU A 144 -7.76 0.31 -2.69
CA LEU A 144 -7.10 -0.92 -3.11
C LEU A 144 -5.62 -0.89 -2.71
N LYS A 145 -5.08 -2.05 -2.28
CA LYS A 145 -3.66 -2.25 -1.96
C LYS A 145 -3.12 -3.45 -2.72
N VAL A 146 -2.17 -3.20 -3.61
CA VAL A 146 -1.54 -4.22 -4.47
C VAL A 146 -0.32 -4.80 -3.77
N TYR A 147 -0.25 -6.13 -3.74
CA TYR A 147 0.85 -6.90 -3.18
C TYR A 147 1.70 -7.59 -4.24
N ASP A 148 1.12 -7.87 -5.42
CA ASP A 148 1.86 -8.33 -6.59
C ASP A 148 1.16 -7.89 -7.88
N ALA A 149 1.95 -7.69 -8.95
CA ALA A 149 1.46 -7.26 -10.26
C ALA A 149 2.24 -8.01 -11.36
N THR A 150 3.01 -7.33 -12.19
CA THR A 150 3.87 -7.98 -13.16
C THR A 150 5.02 -8.70 -12.47
N ARG A 151 5.14 -10.00 -12.73
CA ARG A 151 6.16 -10.88 -12.16
C ARG A 151 7.08 -11.39 -13.28
N PRO A 152 8.39 -11.11 -13.24
CA PRO A 152 9.33 -11.68 -14.19
C PRO A 152 9.29 -13.21 -14.20
N MET A 153 9.44 -13.82 -15.38
CA MET A 153 9.41 -15.28 -15.50
C MET A 153 10.53 -15.97 -14.71
N SER A 154 11.66 -15.31 -14.55
CA SER A 154 12.77 -15.81 -13.72
C SER A 154 12.36 -15.98 -12.24
N VAL A 155 11.54 -15.08 -11.72
CA VAL A 155 10.97 -15.18 -10.36
C VAL A 155 9.90 -16.27 -10.30
N GLN A 156 9.03 -16.35 -11.31
CA GLN A 156 8.04 -17.44 -11.43
C GLN A 156 8.70 -18.83 -11.41
N GLN A 157 9.84 -18.98 -12.08
CA GLN A 157 10.60 -20.25 -12.09
C GLN A 157 11.13 -20.59 -10.68
N GLN A 158 11.63 -19.60 -9.96
CA GLN A 158 12.10 -19.82 -8.58
C GLN A 158 10.96 -20.24 -7.65
N MET A 159 9.79 -19.60 -7.74
CA MET A 159 8.59 -19.98 -6.98
C MET A 159 8.13 -21.40 -7.32
N TRP A 160 8.10 -21.74 -8.61
CA TRP A 160 7.73 -23.09 -9.07
C TRP A 160 8.65 -24.15 -8.50
N ASN A 161 9.96 -23.92 -8.48
CA ASN A 161 10.95 -24.88 -7.98
C ASN A 161 10.72 -25.26 -6.50
N ILE A 162 10.07 -24.38 -5.72
CA ILE A 162 9.75 -24.62 -4.30
C ILE A 162 8.52 -25.52 -4.14
N VAL A 163 7.52 -25.37 -5.01
CA VAL A 163 6.23 -26.07 -4.87
C VAL A 163 6.09 -27.28 -5.81
N ALA A 164 6.97 -27.41 -6.80
CA ALA A 164 6.92 -28.51 -7.77
C ALA A 164 6.97 -29.86 -7.06
N GLY A 165 6.04 -30.77 -7.42
CA GLY A 165 5.93 -32.07 -6.78
C GLY A 165 5.22 -32.08 -5.43
N THR A 166 4.78 -30.94 -4.91
CA THR A 166 4.00 -30.83 -3.67
C THR A 166 2.52 -30.56 -3.97
N SER A 167 1.64 -30.73 -2.98
CA SER A 167 0.23 -30.33 -3.07
C SER A 167 0.02 -28.83 -3.28
N LYS A 168 1.03 -28.00 -3.00
CA LYS A 168 1.01 -26.54 -3.21
C LYS A 168 1.24 -26.13 -4.67
N SER A 169 1.65 -27.05 -5.54
CA SER A 169 1.90 -26.76 -6.97
C SER A 169 0.66 -26.23 -7.71
N ILE A 170 -0.54 -26.48 -7.21
CA ILE A 170 -1.80 -25.96 -7.79
C ILE A 170 -1.94 -24.44 -7.66
N TYR A 171 -1.22 -23.79 -6.73
CA TYR A 171 -1.26 -22.35 -6.47
C TYR A 171 -0.19 -21.55 -7.25
N VAL A 172 0.77 -22.23 -7.88
CA VAL A 172 1.85 -21.57 -8.61
C VAL A 172 1.86 -22.04 -10.06
N SER A 173 1.70 -21.15 -11.02
CA SER A 173 1.67 -21.49 -12.44
C SER A 173 3.02 -22.06 -12.89
N ASN A 174 2.99 -23.19 -13.61
CA ASN A 174 4.18 -23.83 -14.13
C ASN A 174 4.80 -23.00 -15.28
N PRO A 175 6.06 -22.55 -15.17
CA PRO A 175 6.75 -21.78 -16.20
C PRO A 175 6.84 -22.49 -17.56
N LYS A 176 6.99 -23.83 -17.56
CA LYS A 176 7.03 -24.64 -18.80
C LYS A 176 5.76 -24.51 -19.64
N ASN A 177 4.63 -24.16 -18.99
CA ASN A 177 3.34 -23.94 -19.64
C ASN A 177 3.10 -22.46 -19.98
N GLY A 178 4.13 -21.61 -19.98
CA GLY A 178 4.04 -20.18 -20.23
C GLY A 178 3.67 -19.35 -19.00
N GLY A 179 3.94 -19.84 -17.78
CA GLY A 179 3.71 -19.10 -16.53
C GLY A 179 2.25 -18.82 -16.21
N GLY A 180 2.00 -17.80 -15.40
CA GLY A 180 0.69 -17.26 -15.02
C GLY A 180 0.44 -15.88 -15.64
N LEU A 181 -0.74 -15.27 -15.37
CA LEU A 181 -1.09 -13.97 -15.95
C LEU A 181 -0.29 -12.81 -15.36
N HIS A 182 0.30 -12.94 -14.19
CA HIS A 182 1.32 -12.01 -13.69
C HIS A 182 2.52 -11.86 -14.63
N ASN A 183 2.90 -12.95 -15.32
CA ASN A 183 4.03 -12.93 -16.25
C ASN A 183 3.74 -12.19 -17.56
N TYR A 184 2.51 -11.70 -17.73
CA TYR A 184 2.08 -10.92 -18.89
C TYR A 184 1.63 -9.49 -18.50
N GLY A 185 1.69 -9.12 -17.21
CA GLY A 185 1.14 -7.83 -16.75
C GLY A 185 -0.39 -7.77 -16.76
N LEU A 186 -1.07 -8.92 -16.64
CA LEU A 186 -2.51 -9.11 -16.78
C LEU A 186 -3.18 -9.64 -15.51
N ALA A 187 -2.49 -9.68 -14.39
CA ALA A 187 -3.03 -10.10 -13.09
C ALA A 187 -2.48 -9.25 -11.95
N VAL A 188 -3.24 -9.20 -10.86
CA VAL A 188 -2.85 -8.55 -9.60
C VAL A 188 -3.22 -9.43 -8.41
N ASP A 189 -2.37 -9.41 -7.37
CA ASP A 189 -2.70 -9.86 -6.03
C ASP A 189 -2.99 -8.63 -5.17
N ILE A 190 -4.21 -8.53 -4.62
CA ILE A 190 -4.75 -7.27 -4.14
C ILE A 190 -5.70 -7.47 -2.95
N THR A 191 -5.77 -6.47 -2.08
CA THR A 191 -6.71 -6.42 -0.95
C THR A 191 -7.29 -5.02 -0.76
N LEU A 192 -8.14 -4.88 0.26
CA LEU A 192 -8.64 -3.60 0.76
C LEU A 192 -7.69 -3.01 1.80
N CYS A 193 -7.60 -1.69 1.83
CA CYS A 193 -6.93 -0.93 2.89
C CYS A 193 -7.69 0.36 3.21
N TRP A 194 -7.34 1.01 4.32
CA TRP A 194 -7.87 2.33 4.63
C TRP A 194 -7.31 3.37 3.64
N ARG A 195 -8.20 4.20 3.11
CA ARG A 195 -7.85 5.21 2.12
C ARG A 195 -7.02 6.34 2.72
N ASN A 196 -7.41 6.80 3.90
CA ASN A 196 -6.84 7.95 4.59
C ASN A 196 -6.51 7.60 6.03
N ASP A 197 -5.71 8.42 6.68
CA ASP A 197 -5.54 8.37 8.13
C ASP A 197 -6.90 8.57 8.81
N LEU A 198 -7.22 7.70 9.76
CA LEU A 198 -8.35 7.86 10.67
C LEU A 198 -7.81 8.19 12.05
N ARG A 199 -8.29 9.31 12.63
CA ARG A 199 -7.88 9.76 13.96
C ARG A 199 -9.09 9.96 14.86
N THR A 200 -8.91 9.82 16.19
CA THR A 200 -9.91 10.21 17.17
C THR A 200 -10.07 11.73 17.20
N ALA A 201 -11.13 12.23 17.87
CA ALA A 201 -11.32 13.66 18.11
C ALA A 201 -10.12 14.31 18.84
N GLN A 202 -9.37 13.53 19.63
CA GLN A 202 -8.16 13.96 20.36
C GLN A 202 -6.87 13.81 19.52
N GLY A 203 -6.99 13.48 18.21
CA GLY A 203 -5.86 13.38 17.28
C GLY A 203 -5.09 12.04 17.29
N LYS A 204 -5.47 11.07 18.15
CA LYS A 204 -4.83 9.74 18.18
C LYS A 204 -5.10 9.00 16.88
N LEU A 205 -4.04 8.50 16.20
CA LEU A 205 -4.16 7.69 15.00
C LEU A 205 -4.81 6.33 15.34
N LEU A 206 -5.88 5.99 14.64
CA LEU A 206 -6.55 4.68 14.70
C LEU A 206 -6.06 3.78 13.56
N HIS A 207 -6.03 4.31 12.33
CA HIS A 207 -5.50 3.65 11.14
C HIS A 207 -4.74 4.65 10.29
N ALA A 208 -3.62 4.23 9.72
CA ALA A 208 -2.92 4.99 8.70
C ALA A 208 -3.47 4.69 7.30
N ALA A 209 -3.30 5.62 6.38
CA ALA A 209 -3.55 5.36 4.96
C ALA A 209 -2.74 4.13 4.48
N GLY A 210 -3.40 3.22 3.75
CA GLY A 210 -2.79 1.97 3.31
C GLY A 210 -2.71 0.86 4.37
N ASP A 211 -3.13 1.11 5.62
CA ASP A 211 -3.22 0.07 6.65
C ASP A 211 -4.39 -0.90 6.37
N THR A 212 -4.21 -2.16 6.71
CA THR A 212 -5.19 -3.25 6.56
C THR A 212 -5.78 -3.73 7.89
N THR A 213 -5.35 -3.12 9.01
CA THR A 213 -5.86 -3.47 10.35
C THR A 213 -7.38 -3.31 10.41
N GLY A 214 -8.06 -4.33 10.92
CA GLY A 214 -9.52 -4.37 10.96
C GLY A 214 -10.19 -4.81 9.64
N LEU A 215 -9.44 -4.98 8.55
CA LEU A 215 -9.93 -5.40 7.22
C LEU A 215 -9.56 -6.85 6.87
N SER A 216 -9.45 -7.73 7.87
CA SER A 216 -9.12 -9.14 7.65
C SER A 216 -10.05 -9.80 6.64
N MET A 217 -9.48 -10.58 5.74
CA MET A 217 -10.16 -11.41 4.74
C MET A 217 -10.30 -12.87 5.17
N GLY A 218 -9.94 -13.21 6.44
CA GLY A 218 -9.98 -14.56 6.99
C GLY A 218 -8.71 -15.37 6.77
N THR A 219 -7.91 -15.03 5.77
CA THR A 219 -6.54 -15.52 5.58
C THR A 219 -5.65 -14.35 5.12
N PRO A 220 -4.34 -14.41 5.37
CA PRO A 220 -3.43 -13.50 4.68
C PRO A 220 -3.45 -13.74 3.15
N ILE A 221 -2.95 -12.78 2.39
CA ILE A 221 -2.57 -12.99 0.99
C ILE A 221 -1.47 -14.07 0.97
N ASP A 222 -1.38 -14.80 -0.12
CA ASP A 222 -0.37 -15.86 -0.32
C ASP A 222 -0.57 -17.09 0.60
N TYR A 223 -1.73 -17.20 1.23
CA TYR A 223 -2.10 -18.40 1.98
C TYR A 223 -2.45 -19.54 1.04
N LEU A 224 -1.48 -20.44 0.78
CA LEU A 224 -1.64 -21.60 -0.12
C LEU A 224 -2.44 -22.74 0.56
N GLY A 225 -3.75 -22.56 0.70
CA GLY A 225 -4.63 -23.50 1.37
C GLY A 225 -6.11 -23.25 1.12
N LYS A 226 -6.94 -24.25 1.45
CA LYS A 226 -8.40 -24.28 1.14
C LYS A 226 -9.17 -23.07 1.65
N MET A 227 -8.80 -22.47 2.79
CA MET A 227 -9.49 -21.29 3.32
C MET A 227 -9.38 -20.05 2.43
N ALA A 228 -8.42 -20.03 1.49
CA ALA A 228 -8.33 -18.99 0.47
C ALA A 228 -9.34 -19.15 -0.68
N HIS A 229 -9.92 -20.35 -0.85
CA HIS A 229 -10.77 -20.66 -1.99
C HIS A 229 -12.09 -19.88 -1.95
N VAL A 230 -12.33 -19.12 -3.00
CA VAL A 230 -13.60 -18.39 -3.23
C VAL A 230 -14.77 -19.34 -3.44
N ARG A 231 -14.54 -20.41 -4.19
CA ARG A 231 -15.56 -21.43 -4.49
C ARG A 231 -16.10 -22.15 -3.25
N ASP A 232 -15.33 -22.18 -2.16
CA ASP A 232 -15.66 -22.91 -0.94
C ASP A 232 -16.12 -21.98 0.22
N GLU A 233 -16.28 -20.67 -0.02
CA GLU A 233 -16.58 -19.64 1.00
C GLU A 233 -17.81 -19.98 1.83
N THR A 234 -18.89 -20.44 1.20
CA THR A 234 -20.13 -20.84 1.92
C THR A 234 -19.88 -21.98 2.89
N ALA A 235 -19.16 -23.02 2.45
CA ALA A 235 -18.82 -24.15 3.31
C ALA A 235 -17.89 -23.75 4.46
N HIS A 236 -16.95 -22.84 4.20
CA HIS A 236 -16.05 -22.31 5.24
C HIS A 236 -16.78 -21.45 6.26
N PHE A 237 -17.78 -20.67 5.84
CA PHE A 237 -18.64 -19.91 6.75
C PHE A 237 -19.48 -20.84 7.62
N GLN A 238 -20.12 -21.85 7.04
CA GLN A 238 -20.93 -22.82 7.79
C GLN A 238 -20.12 -23.59 8.84
N ARG A 239 -18.82 -23.80 8.61
CA ARG A 239 -17.88 -24.42 9.55
C ARG A 239 -17.31 -23.44 10.59
N GLY A 240 -17.66 -22.16 10.53
CA GLY A 240 -17.11 -21.13 11.41
C GLY A 240 -15.65 -20.73 11.10
N TRP A 241 -15.08 -21.15 9.97
CA TRP A 241 -13.72 -20.82 9.57
C TRP A 241 -13.61 -19.42 9.00
N LEU A 242 -14.66 -18.94 8.32
CA LEU A 242 -14.79 -17.56 7.88
C LEU A 242 -15.97 -16.90 8.61
N SER A 243 -15.79 -15.66 9.05
CA SER A 243 -16.86 -14.83 9.60
C SER A 243 -17.68 -14.16 8.49
N LYS A 244 -18.87 -13.66 8.84
CA LYS A 244 -19.70 -12.85 7.95
C LYS A 244 -18.90 -11.62 7.44
N ALA A 245 -18.15 -10.96 8.32
CA ALA A 245 -17.33 -9.81 7.96
C ALA A 245 -16.21 -10.15 6.95
N HIS A 246 -15.61 -11.35 7.03
CA HIS A 246 -14.64 -11.80 6.02
C HIS A 246 -15.30 -11.94 4.65
N LEU A 247 -16.49 -12.57 4.59
CA LEU A 247 -17.24 -12.75 3.33
C LEU A 247 -17.66 -11.42 2.72
N GLU A 248 -18.14 -10.48 3.54
CA GLU A 248 -18.52 -9.15 3.09
C GLU A 248 -17.34 -8.40 2.46
N ARG A 249 -16.19 -8.38 3.12
CA ARG A 249 -14.98 -7.72 2.60
C ARG A 249 -14.48 -8.36 1.31
N ARG A 250 -14.44 -9.69 1.23
CA ARG A 250 -14.12 -10.41 -0.02
C ARG A 250 -15.11 -10.07 -1.12
N LYS A 251 -16.40 -9.91 -0.79
CA LYS A 251 -17.44 -9.50 -1.74
C LYS A 251 -17.24 -8.06 -2.22
N TRP A 252 -16.92 -7.13 -1.32
CA TRP A 252 -16.63 -5.74 -1.71
C TRP A 252 -15.46 -5.67 -2.70
N LEU A 253 -14.37 -6.36 -2.39
CA LEU A 253 -13.22 -6.45 -3.29
C LEU A 253 -13.61 -7.06 -4.66
N ARG A 254 -14.29 -8.21 -4.67
CA ARG A 254 -14.73 -8.85 -5.91
C ARG A 254 -15.64 -7.95 -6.75
N ASN A 255 -16.63 -7.34 -6.13
CA ASN A 255 -17.56 -6.46 -6.84
C ASN A 255 -16.84 -5.31 -7.54
N ALA A 256 -15.89 -4.68 -6.86
CA ALA A 256 -15.09 -3.60 -7.44
C ALA A 256 -14.23 -4.08 -8.62
N MET A 257 -13.55 -5.21 -8.46
CA MET A 257 -12.68 -5.78 -9.48
C MET A 257 -13.47 -6.30 -10.69
N GLU A 258 -14.58 -7.00 -10.47
CA GLU A 258 -15.44 -7.54 -11.53
C GLU A 258 -16.14 -6.43 -12.32
N ALA A 259 -16.56 -5.34 -11.68
CA ALA A 259 -17.11 -4.16 -12.35
C ALA A 259 -16.11 -3.51 -13.34
N ALA A 260 -14.82 -3.76 -13.15
CA ALA A 260 -13.75 -3.30 -14.04
C ALA A 260 -13.28 -4.36 -15.06
N GLY A 261 -13.92 -5.52 -15.10
CA GLY A 261 -13.64 -6.59 -16.05
C GLY A 261 -12.62 -7.63 -15.58
N PHE A 262 -12.13 -7.54 -14.36
CA PHE A 262 -11.30 -8.58 -13.76
C PHE A 262 -12.13 -9.80 -13.35
N LYS A 263 -11.48 -10.95 -13.25
CA LYS A 263 -12.06 -12.19 -12.73
C LYS A 263 -11.22 -12.76 -11.61
N VAL A 264 -11.87 -13.06 -10.48
CA VAL A 264 -11.19 -13.69 -9.34
C VAL A 264 -10.81 -15.13 -9.67
N LEU A 265 -9.65 -15.58 -9.17
CA LEU A 265 -9.25 -16.97 -9.25
C LEU A 265 -10.02 -17.80 -8.22
N PRO A 266 -10.68 -18.93 -8.59
CA PRO A 266 -11.51 -19.71 -7.67
C PRO A 266 -10.80 -20.27 -6.43
N THR A 267 -9.47 -20.35 -6.47
CA THR A 267 -8.61 -20.88 -5.38
C THR A 267 -7.95 -19.80 -4.53
N GLU A 268 -8.09 -18.52 -4.89
CA GLU A 268 -7.37 -17.41 -4.25
C GLU A 268 -8.22 -16.15 -4.24
N TRP A 269 -8.69 -15.71 -3.06
CA TRP A 269 -9.59 -14.55 -2.95
C TRP A 269 -8.93 -13.22 -3.33
N TRP A 270 -7.60 -13.14 -3.33
CA TRP A 270 -6.81 -11.92 -3.63
C TRP A 270 -6.38 -11.82 -5.10
N HIS A 271 -6.38 -12.96 -5.84
CA HIS A 271 -5.85 -13.02 -7.21
C HIS A 271 -6.91 -12.71 -8.26
N PHE A 272 -6.66 -11.70 -9.08
CA PHE A 272 -7.57 -11.25 -10.12
C PHE A 272 -6.88 -11.20 -11.48
N ASN A 273 -7.49 -11.85 -12.47
CA ASN A 273 -7.05 -11.89 -13.86
C ASN A 273 -7.85 -10.91 -14.71
N PHE A 274 -7.18 -10.09 -15.54
CA PHE A 274 -7.86 -9.17 -16.48
C PHE A 274 -8.23 -9.83 -17.80
N LYS A 275 -7.44 -10.79 -18.27
CA LYS A 275 -7.70 -11.58 -19.49
C LYS A 275 -7.72 -13.07 -19.17
N THR A 276 -8.16 -13.86 -20.15
CA THR A 276 -8.00 -15.31 -20.07
C THR A 276 -6.58 -15.71 -20.45
N ARG A 277 -6.16 -16.91 -20.01
CA ARG A 277 -4.86 -17.45 -20.38
C ARG A 277 -4.69 -17.65 -21.89
N ALA A 278 -5.78 -18.00 -22.61
CA ALA A 278 -5.76 -18.13 -24.05
C ALA A 278 -5.49 -16.78 -24.72
N GLN A 279 -6.18 -15.73 -24.29
CA GLN A 279 -5.95 -14.36 -24.78
C GLN A 279 -4.53 -13.88 -24.49
N ALA A 280 -4.03 -14.14 -23.26
CA ALA A 280 -2.67 -13.76 -22.90
C ALA A 280 -1.64 -14.38 -23.85
N LYS A 281 -1.73 -15.67 -24.08
CA LYS A 281 -0.82 -16.39 -24.98
C LYS A 281 -0.90 -15.96 -26.43
N ALA A 282 -2.11 -15.60 -26.90
CA ALA A 282 -2.33 -15.23 -28.30
C ALA A 282 -1.86 -13.80 -28.61
N HIS A 283 -1.94 -12.86 -27.64
CA HIS A 283 -1.82 -11.44 -27.96
C HIS A 283 -0.74 -10.70 -27.16
N TYR A 284 -0.14 -11.32 -26.12
CA TYR A 284 0.77 -10.63 -25.21
C TYR A 284 2.11 -11.34 -25.06
N LYS A 285 3.14 -10.57 -24.80
CA LYS A 285 4.50 -11.10 -24.56
C LYS A 285 4.68 -11.40 -23.07
N ILE A 286 5.43 -12.46 -22.83
CA ILE A 286 5.89 -12.79 -21.46
C ILE A 286 6.98 -11.82 -21.03
N VAL A 287 6.85 -11.29 -19.83
CA VAL A 287 7.87 -10.50 -19.14
C VAL A 287 8.90 -11.47 -18.55
N ARG A 288 10.11 -11.48 -19.11
CA ARG A 288 11.17 -12.48 -18.81
C ARG A 288 12.12 -12.03 -17.72
#